data_851c0030a0a860acb8928a44a15f514b
#
_entry.id   851c0030a0a860acb8928a44a15f514b
#
_cell.length_a   1.000
_cell.length_b   1.000
_cell.length_c   1.000
_cell.angle_alpha   90.00
_cell.angle_beta   90.00
_cell.angle_gamma   90.00
#
_symmetry.space_group_name_H-M   'P 1'
#
loop_
_entity.id
_entity.type
_entity.pdbx_description
1 polymer ?
#
loop_
_entity_poly.entity_id
_entity_poly.type
_entity_poly.pdbx_seq_one_letter_code
_entity_poly.pdbx_strand_id
1 'polypeptide(L)'
;MRFISPEAYAKTIVASVQDYSLLCGRAVGNIFSQPRYIADTFTQMDSIGVGSLPIVVLTGFFTGCVLALQAAVSLKEFGAVNMTGELVALSMIKELGPVLTGLMVSGRNASGMASELGSMKVSEQIDAMRALGTDPIRKLVTPRLVATVFMLFFLTIISDACGIAGGAFVSVTLLKLNAGTFFHTGYMSLVHGDIIEGLIKPLFSGFIIATVGCYYGLKTTGGTRGVGQSTTQAVVASSVLIILIDFLVTQLMIGIFGR
;
A
#
# COMPACT_ATOMS: atom_id res chain seq x y z
N MET A 1 -12.13 -31.61 -17.96
CA MET A 1 -11.01 -31.09 -17.13
C MET A 1 -9.72 -31.64 -17.71
N ARG A 2 -8.86 -30.82 -18.35
CA ARG A 2 -7.52 -31.25 -18.75
C ARG A 2 -6.66 -31.28 -17.49
N PHE A 3 -6.19 -32.44 -17.08
CA PHE A 3 -5.16 -32.57 -16.06
C PHE A 3 -3.89 -31.90 -16.57
N ILE A 4 -3.61 -30.71 -16.10
CA ILE A 4 -2.34 -30.03 -16.37
C ILE A 4 -1.28 -30.81 -15.59
N SER A 5 -0.26 -31.34 -16.29
CA SER A 5 0.84 -32.02 -15.63
C SER A 5 1.52 -31.12 -14.61
N PRO A 6 1.97 -31.63 -13.45
CA PRO A 6 2.64 -30.83 -12.43
C PRO A 6 3.81 -30.01 -12.98
N GLU A 7 4.53 -30.55 -13.96
CA GLU A 7 5.62 -29.84 -14.65
C GLU A 7 5.15 -28.64 -15.46
N ALA A 8 3.99 -28.75 -16.17
CA ALA A 8 3.45 -27.64 -16.94
C ALA A 8 2.96 -26.52 -16.01
N TYR A 9 2.38 -26.87 -14.86
CA TYR A 9 1.98 -25.91 -13.84
C TYR A 9 3.18 -25.19 -13.22
N ALA A 10 4.24 -25.92 -12.86
CA ALA A 10 5.48 -25.34 -12.34
C ALA A 10 6.14 -24.39 -13.35
N LYS A 11 6.22 -24.77 -14.62
CA LYS A 11 6.75 -23.92 -15.71
C LYS A 11 5.96 -22.63 -15.86
N THR A 12 4.63 -22.68 -15.75
CA THR A 12 3.78 -21.50 -15.84
C THR A 12 4.02 -20.53 -14.68
N ILE A 13 4.18 -21.05 -13.46
CA ILE A 13 4.51 -20.22 -12.28
C ILE A 13 5.88 -19.55 -12.46
N VAL A 14 6.90 -20.33 -12.82
CA VAL A 14 8.26 -19.80 -13.01
C VAL A 14 8.28 -18.71 -14.10
N ALA A 15 7.61 -18.95 -15.22
CA ALA A 15 7.47 -17.97 -16.29
C ALA A 15 6.76 -16.68 -15.81
N SER A 16 5.69 -16.82 -15.01
CA SER A 16 4.97 -15.67 -14.46
C SER A 16 5.83 -14.85 -13.50
N VAL A 17 6.62 -15.51 -12.63
CA VAL A 17 7.56 -14.84 -11.72
C VAL A 17 8.67 -14.16 -12.51
N GLN A 18 9.21 -14.82 -13.55
CA GLN A 18 10.23 -14.23 -14.42
C GLN A 18 9.71 -12.97 -15.13
N ASP A 19 8.52 -13.03 -15.73
CA ASP A 19 7.90 -11.89 -16.42
C ASP A 19 7.67 -10.71 -15.46
N TYR A 20 7.17 -11.01 -14.24
CA TYR A 20 6.97 -9.99 -13.21
C TYR A 20 8.30 -9.35 -12.79
N SER A 21 9.33 -10.16 -12.53
CA SER A 21 10.66 -9.66 -12.14
C SER A 21 11.29 -8.80 -13.24
N LEU A 22 11.15 -9.19 -14.50
CA LEU A 22 11.62 -8.41 -15.65
C LEU A 22 10.86 -7.08 -15.78
N LEU A 23 9.55 -7.08 -15.54
CA LEU A 23 8.75 -5.84 -15.52
C LEU A 23 9.24 -4.91 -14.42
N CYS A 24 9.42 -5.42 -13.20
CA CYS A 24 9.94 -4.64 -12.07
C CYS A 24 11.32 -4.06 -12.38
N GLY A 25 12.24 -4.88 -12.86
CA GLY A 25 13.59 -4.45 -13.20
C GLY A 25 13.63 -3.36 -14.28
N ARG A 26 12.82 -3.50 -15.34
CA ARG A 26 12.68 -2.49 -16.40
C ARG A 26 12.02 -1.20 -15.87
N ALA A 27 10.96 -1.31 -15.07
CA ALA A 27 10.28 -0.16 -14.50
C ALA A 27 11.21 0.67 -13.61
N VAL A 28 11.99 0.03 -12.75
CA VAL A 28 12.99 0.68 -11.87
C VAL A 28 14.12 1.26 -12.71
N GLY A 29 14.67 0.52 -13.66
CA GLY A 29 15.75 1.00 -14.54
C GLY A 29 15.35 2.23 -15.37
N ASN A 30 14.07 2.30 -15.76
CA ASN A 30 13.53 3.43 -16.53
C ASN A 30 13.36 4.72 -15.70
N ILE A 31 13.39 4.66 -14.36
CA ILE A 31 13.34 5.86 -13.50
C ILE A 31 14.49 6.81 -13.81
N PHE A 32 15.68 6.25 -14.10
CA PHE A 32 16.89 7.02 -14.34
C PHE A 32 17.15 7.31 -15.83
N SER A 33 16.36 6.74 -16.77
CA SER A 33 16.58 6.88 -18.20
C SER A 33 15.67 7.96 -18.81
N GLN A 34 16.15 8.61 -19.90
CA GLN A 34 15.38 9.58 -20.69
C GLN A 34 14.62 8.87 -21.83
N PRO A 35 13.44 9.39 -22.27
CA PRO A 35 12.71 10.55 -21.75
C PRO A 35 11.98 10.28 -20.43
N ARG A 36 11.93 11.28 -19.53
CA ARG A 36 11.19 11.23 -18.29
C ARG A 36 9.80 11.82 -18.48
N TYR A 37 8.77 11.06 -18.18
CA TYR A 37 7.37 11.47 -18.28
C TYR A 37 6.89 12.13 -16.96
N ILE A 38 7.50 13.27 -16.62
CA ILE A 38 7.26 13.96 -15.34
C ILE A 38 5.81 14.44 -15.23
N ALA A 39 5.24 14.99 -16.31
CA ALA A 39 3.84 15.43 -16.31
C ALA A 39 2.88 14.27 -16.04
N ASP A 40 3.10 13.10 -16.64
CA ASP A 40 2.31 11.91 -16.42
C ASP A 40 2.44 11.44 -14.95
N THR A 41 3.65 11.56 -14.35
CA THR A 41 3.89 11.23 -12.94
C THR A 41 3.06 12.13 -12.01
N PHE A 42 3.03 13.45 -12.23
CA PHE A 42 2.22 14.36 -11.43
C PHE A 42 0.72 14.09 -11.56
N THR A 43 0.24 13.79 -12.76
CA THR A 43 -1.16 13.39 -12.99
C THR A 43 -1.50 12.11 -12.23
N GLN A 44 -0.60 11.13 -12.21
CA GLN A 44 -0.79 9.92 -11.42
C GLN A 44 -0.71 10.19 -9.91
N MET A 45 0.15 11.09 -9.44
CA MET A 45 0.22 11.51 -8.05
C MET A 45 -1.10 12.12 -7.58
N ASP A 46 -1.70 12.99 -8.37
CA ASP A 46 -3.00 13.58 -8.07
C ASP A 46 -4.10 12.50 -7.96
N SER A 47 -4.21 11.65 -8.97
CA SER A 47 -5.22 10.57 -8.98
C SER A 47 -5.06 9.60 -7.83
N ILE A 48 -3.83 9.20 -7.51
CA ILE A 48 -3.52 8.22 -6.45
C ILE A 48 -3.64 8.87 -5.08
N GLY A 49 -3.03 10.04 -4.90
CA GLY A 49 -2.96 10.74 -3.61
C GLY A 49 -4.30 11.34 -3.22
N VAL A 50 -4.72 12.38 -3.94
CA VAL A 50 -5.95 13.11 -3.62
C VAL A 50 -7.17 12.19 -3.70
N GLY A 51 -7.22 11.33 -4.71
CA GLY A 51 -8.31 10.39 -4.88
C GLY A 51 -8.42 9.34 -3.76
N SER A 52 -7.33 8.97 -3.07
CA SER A 52 -7.38 8.00 -1.95
C SER A 52 -7.51 8.67 -0.57
N LEU A 53 -7.32 9.98 -0.49
CA LEU A 53 -7.30 10.73 0.76
C LEU A 53 -8.56 10.53 1.62
N PRO A 54 -9.81 10.60 1.08
CA PRO A 54 -11.01 10.45 1.89
C PRO A 54 -11.11 9.09 2.58
N ILE A 55 -10.79 8.01 1.85
CA ILE A 55 -10.86 6.66 2.42
C ILE A 55 -9.78 6.44 3.48
N VAL A 56 -8.56 6.95 3.27
CA VAL A 56 -7.45 6.83 4.19
C VAL A 56 -7.71 7.62 5.48
N VAL A 57 -8.22 8.84 5.38
CA VAL A 57 -8.59 9.67 6.54
C VAL A 57 -9.68 9.00 7.38
N LEU A 58 -10.74 8.54 6.74
CA LEU A 58 -11.86 7.89 7.45
C LEU A 58 -11.43 6.57 8.10
N THR A 59 -10.74 5.72 7.36
CA THR A 59 -10.29 4.42 7.91
C THR A 59 -9.27 4.62 9.03
N GLY A 60 -8.29 5.51 8.86
CA GLY A 60 -7.33 5.85 9.91
C GLY A 60 -8.02 6.35 11.18
N PHE A 61 -8.89 7.35 11.05
CA PHE A 61 -9.60 7.95 12.18
C PHE A 61 -10.43 6.91 12.97
N PHE A 62 -11.28 6.14 12.30
CA PHE A 62 -12.12 5.15 12.98
C PHE A 62 -11.32 3.97 13.53
N THR A 63 -10.23 3.58 12.89
CA THR A 63 -9.33 2.56 13.44
C THR A 63 -8.71 3.04 14.75
N GLY A 64 -8.24 4.28 14.80
CA GLY A 64 -7.74 4.86 16.04
C GLY A 64 -8.80 4.95 17.15
N CYS A 65 -10.04 5.31 16.80
CA CYS A 65 -11.16 5.31 17.74
C CYS A 65 -11.39 3.92 18.36
N VAL A 66 -11.49 2.89 17.51
CA VAL A 66 -11.71 1.50 17.95
C VAL A 66 -10.55 0.99 18.79
N LEU A 67 -9.32 1.26 18.33
CA LEU A 67 -8.11 0.85 19.04
C LEU A 67 -8.04 1.45 20.45
N ALA A 68 -8.37 2.76 20.59
CA ALA A 68 -8.39 3.41 21.89
C ALA A 68 -9.42 2.80 22.84
N LEU A 69 -10.62 2.44 22.34
CA LEU A 69 -11.64 1.77 23.13
C LEU A 69 -11.15 0.38 23.61
N GLN A 70 -10.61 -0.42 22.71
CA GLN A 70 -10.13 -1.76 23.03
C GLN A 70 -8.93 -1.72 23.98
N ALA A 71 -7.97 -0.84 23.73
CA ALA A 71 -6.83 -0.66 24.61
C ALA A 71 -7.24 -0.22 26.03
N ALA A 72 -8.17 0.73 26.13
CA ALA A 72 -8.65 1.20 27.43
C ALA A 72 -9.36 0.10 28.24
N VAL A 73 -10.18 -0.74 27.57
CA VAL A 73 -10.84 -1.89 28.24
C VAL A 73 -9.79 -2.87 28.79
N SER A 74 -8.80 -3.24 27.99
CA SER A 74 -7.74 -4.15 28.42
C SER A 74 -6.87 -3.56 29.53
N LEU A 75 -6.51 -2.29 29.43
CA LEU A 75 -5.67 -1.59 30.41
C LEU A 75 -6.39 -1.31 31.73
N LYS A 76 -7.73 -1.27 31.73
CA LYS A 76 -8.53 -1.04 32.93
C LYS A 76 -8.35 -2.18 33.99
N GLU A 77 -8.19 -3.39 33.51
CA GLU A 77 -7.95 -4.55 34.39
C GLU A 77 -6.63 -4.42 35.16
N PHE A 78 -5.66 -3.72 34.58
CA PHE A 78 -4.34 -3.49 35.19
C PHE A 78 -4.21 -2.12 35.88
N GLY A 79 -5.29 -1.31 35.91
CA GLY A 79 -5.24 0.05 36.45
C GLY A 79 -4.39 1.03 35.64
N ALA A 80 -4.06 0.69 34.38
CA ALA A 80 -3.10 1.41 33.52
C ALA A 80 -3.74 2.16 32.35
N VAL A 81 -4.99 2.63 32.49
CA VAL A 81 -5.75 3.29 31.42
C VAL A 81 -5.03 4.51 30.85
N ASN A 82 -4.18 5.17 31.63
CA ASN A 82 -3.37 6.30 31.16
C ASN A 82 -2.35 5.94 30.06
N MET A 83 -2.02 4.65 29.87
CA MET A 83 -1.14 4.15 28.81
C MET A 83 -1.88 3.94 27.48
N THR A 84 -3.17 4.26 27.39
CA THR A 84 -3.93 4.14 26.13
C THR A 84 -3.27 4.94 25.00
N GLY A 85 -2.74 6.14 25.27
CA GLY A 85 -2.05 6.97 24.28
C GLY A 85 -0.81 6.30 23.70
N GLU A 86 -0.03 5.63 24.55
CA GLU A 86 1.15 4.85 24.14
C GLU A 86 0.77 3.71 23.18
N LEU A 87 -0.19 2.85 23.57
CA LEU A 87 -0.61 1.74 22.74
C LEU A 87 -1.19 2.18 21.39
N VAL A 88 -2.01 3.25 21.39
CA VAL A 88 -2.58 3.78 20.16
C VAL A 88 -1.47 4.32 19.24
N ALA A 89 -0.55 5.12 19.76
CA ALA A 89 0.53 5.71 18.98
C ALA A 89 1.46 4.63 18.39
N LEU A 90 1.92 3.69 19.21
CA LEU A 90 2.79 2.60 18.76
C LEU A 90 2.11 1.71 17.72
N SER A 91 0.87 1.28 17.99
CA SER A 91 0.15 0.38 17.07
C SER A 91 -0.19 1.05 15.75
N MET A 92 -0.56 2.34 15.76
CA MET A 92 -0.84 3.07 14.53
C MET A 92 0.43 3.25 13.71
N ILE A 93 1.48 3.80 14.27
CA ILE A 93 2.68 4.17 13.52
C ILE A 93 3.44 2.93 13.02
N LYS A 94 3.57 1.89 13.84
CA LYS A 94 4.37 0.70 13.46
C LYS A 94 3.65 -0.25 12.50
N GLU A 95 2.33 -0.46 12.69
CA GLU A 95 1.63 -1.56 12.04
C GLU A 95 0.35 -1.13 11.33
N LEU A 96 -0.65 -0.62 12.08
CA LEU A 96 -1.99 -0.44 11.55
C LEU A 96 -2.07 0.64 10.47
N GLY A 97 -1.38 1.75 10.66
CA GLY A 97 -1.35 2.82 9.68
C GLY A 97 -0.78 2.37 8.33
N PRO A 98 0.46 1.86 8.29
CA PRO A 98 1.07 1.37 7.05
C PRO A 98 0.27 0.26 6.35
N VAL A 99 -0.16 -0.77 7.10
CA VAL A 99 -0.87 -1.93 6.54
C VAL A 99 -2.25 -1.54 6.03
N LEU A 100 -3.05 -0.84 6.84
CA LEU A 100 -4.41 -0.47 6.43
C LEU A 100 -4.39 0.52 5.27
N THR A 101 -3.49 1.51 5.29
CA THR A 101 -3.32 2.42 4.15
C THR A 101 -2.92 1.64 2.89
N GLY A 102 -1.97 0.71 2.99
CA GLY A 102 -1.56 -0.15 1.89
C GLY A 102 -2.73 -0.96 1.31
N LEU A 103 -3.53 -1.60 2.16
CA LEU A 103 -4.68 -2.41 1.73
C LEU A 103 -5.79 -1.56 1.09
N MET A 104 -6.13 -0.39 1.69
CA MET A 104 -7.16 0.50 1.15
C MET A 104 -6.75 1.08 -0.20
N VAL A 105 -5.51 1.54 -0.30
CA VAL A 105 -4.94 2.08 -1.55
C VAL A 105 -4.79 0.97 -2.59
N SER A 106 -4.43 -0.26 -2.19
CA SER A 106 -4.39 -1.43 -3.09
C SER A 106 -5.75 -1.69 -3.73
N GLY A 107 -6.80 -1.76 -2.92
CA GLY A 107 -8.16 -1.99 -3.42
C GLY A 107 -8.60 -1.00 -4.50
N ARG A 108 -8.24 0.27 -4.35
CA ARG A 108 -8.57 1.34 -5.29
C ARG A 108 -7.58 1.43 -6.45
N ASN A 109 -6.29 1.51 -6.17
CA ASN A 109 -5.28 1.87 -7.19
C ASN A 109 -4.76 0.66 -7.97
N ALA A 110 -4.56 -0.52 -7.34
CA ALA A 110 -4.18 -1.70 -8.10
C ALA A 110 -5.30 -2.12 -9.07
N SER A 111 -6.57 -2.06 -8.63
CA SER A 111 -7.72 -2.32 -9.51
C SER A 111 -7.83 -1.27 -10.62
N GLY A 112 -7.67 0.02 -10.29
CA GLY A 112 -7.70 1.11 -11.26
C GLY A 112 -6.64 0.97 -12.35
N MET A 113 -5.38 0.73 -11.94
CA MET A 113 -4.27 0.51 -12.86
C MET A 113 -4.49 -0.73 -13.74
N ALA A 114 -4.95 -1.84 -13.15
CA ALA A 114 -5.23 -3.07 -13.90
C ALA A 114 -6.39 -2.87 -14.88
N SER A 115 -7.42 -2.13 -14.50
CA SER A 115 -8.56 -1.81 -15.38
C SER A 115 -8.14 -0.91 -16.54
N GLU A 116 -7.43 0.17 -16.25
CA GLU A 116 -6.99 1.15 -17.26
C GLU A 116 -6.04 0.50 -18.28
N LEU A 117 -4.97 -0.13 -17.79
CA LEU A 117 -4.00 -0.81 -18.68
C LEU A 117 -4.62 -2.02 -19.39
N GLY A 118 -5.52 -2.74 -18.71
CA GLY A 118 -6.25 -3.85 -19.30
C GLY A 118 -7.16 -3.40 -20.43
N SER A 119 -7.85 -2.28 -20.28
CA SER A 119 -8.67 -1.66 -21.33
C SER A 119 -7.80 -1.20 -22.52
N MET A 120 -6.67 -0.54 -22.24
CA MET A 120 -5.70 -0.15 -23.28
C MET A 120 -5.09 -1.35 -24.01
N LYS A 121 -4.91 -2.49 -23.32
CA LYS A 121 -4.41 -3.72 -23.94
C LYS A 121 -5.44 -4.36 -24.85
N VAL A 122 -6.69 -4.43 -24.42
CA VAL A 122 -7.81 -5.00 -25.19
C VAL A 122 -8.13 -4.16 -26.42
N SER A 123 -7.99 -2.83 -26.33
CA SER A 123 -8.18 -1.90 -27.46
C SER A 123 -6.93 -1.71 -28.33
N GLU A 124 -5.89 -2.53 -28.16
CA GLU A 124 -4.64 -2.52 -28.92
C GLU A 124 -3.82 -1.22 -28.84
N GLN A 125 -4.18 -0.30 -27.93
CA GLN A 125 -3.45 0.96 -27.76
C GLN A 125 -1.99 0.74 -27.32
N ILE A 126 -1.73 -0.30 -26.50
CA ILE A 126 -0.37 -0.64 -26.07
C ILE A 126 0.46 -1.16 -27.24
N ASP A 127 -0.14 -1.94 -28.12
CA ASP A 127 0.56 -2.49 -29.30
C ASP A 127 0.78 -1.41 -30.35
N ALA A 128 -0.16 -0.47 -30.51
CA ALA A 128 0.02 0.72 -31.34
C ALA A 128 1.17 1.62 -30.82
N MET A 129 1.29 1.84 -29.52
CA MET A 129 2.43 2.56 -28.93
C MET A 129 3.77 1.89 -29.24
N ARG A 130 3.84 0.56 -29.18
CA ARG A 130 5.04 -0.19 -29.56
C ARG A 130 5.40 -0.02 -31.02
N ALA A 131 4.39 -0.07 -31.90
CA ALA A 131 4.58 0.14 -33.35
C ALA A 131 5.12 1.53 -33.67
N LEU A 132 4.76 2.54 -32.85
CA LEU A 132 5.26 3.91 -32.94
C LEU A 132 6.63 4.11 -32.25
N GLY A 133 7.28 3.04 -31.79
CA GLY A 133 8.60 3.10 -31.16
C GLY A 133 8.60 3.57 -29.70
N THR A 134 7.44 3.70 -29.06
CA THR A 134 7.33 4.10 -27.65
C THR A 134 7.32 2.85 -26.76
N ASP A 135 8.19 2.80 -25.73
CA ASP A 135 8.19 1.73 -24.74
C ASP A 135 7.02 1.91 -23.75
N PRO A 136 6.02 1.00 -23.74
CA PRO A 136 4.87 1.09 -22.84
C PRO A 136 5.26 1.02 -21.35
N ILE A 137 6.32 0.27 -20.99
CA ILE A 137 6.76 0.18 -19.59
C ILE A 137 7.24 1.55 -19.13
N ARG A 138 8.04 2.23 -19.93
CA ARG A 138 8.55 3.57 -19.62
C ARG A 138 7.44 4.61 -19.52
N LYS A 139 6.48 4.59 -20.44
CA LYS A 139 5.41 5.60 -20.51
C LYS A 139 4.30 5.35 -19.49
N LEU A 140 3.92 4.10 -19.26
CA LEU A 140 2.73 3.77 -18.47
C LEU A 140 3.06 3.24 -17.07
N VAL A 141 4.07 2.38 -16.94
CA VAL A 141 4.37 1.71 -15.66
C VAL A 141 5.24 2.58 -14.76
N THR A 142 6.33 3.13 -15.29
CA THR A 142 7.30 3.90 -14.49
C THR A 142 6.69 5.12 -13.81
N PRO A 143 5.86 5.98 -14.46
CA PRO A 143 5.22 7.11 -13.79
C PRO A 143 4.27 6.66 -12.66
N ARG A 144 3.51 5.57 -12.87
CA ARG A 144 2.62 5.01 -11.86
C ARG A 144 3.39 4.45 -10.67
N LEU A 145 4.52 3.79 -10.91
CA LEU A 145 5.39 3.27 -9.86
C LEU A 145 5.92 4.39 -8.96
N VAL A 146 6.50 5.41 -9.55
CA VAL A 146 7.05 6.56 -8.79
C VAL A 146 5.95 7.27 -8.04
N ALA A 147 4.82 7.54 -8.69
CA ALA A 147 3.67 8.21 -8.09
C ALA A 147 3.10 7.43 -6.89
N THR A 148 2.93 6.10 -7.04
CA THR A 148 2.35 5.27 -5.98
C THR A 148 3.26 5.18 -4.77
N VAL A 149 4.56 4.93 -4.97
CA VAL A 149 5.54 4.83 -3.86
C VAL A 149 5.58 6.14 -3.08
N PHE A 150 5.66 7.28 -3.79
CA PHE A 150 5.74 8.58 -3.16
C PHE A 150 4.43 8.96 -2.44
N MET A 151 3.29 8.77 -3.09
CA MET A 151 2.01 9.16 -2.50
C MET A 151 1.60 8.26 -1.34
N LEU A 152 1.92 6.96 -1.37
CA LEU A 152 1.60 6.05 -0.27
C LEU A 152 2.35 6.43 1.01
N PHE A 153 3.60 6.88 0.89
CA PHE A 153 4.36 7.41 2.02
C PHE A 153 3.61 8.56 2.72
N PHE A 154 3.13 9.56 1.97
CA PHE A 154 2.38 10.68 2.55
C PHE A 154 0.99 10.27 3.06
N LEU A 155 0.29 9.40 2.35
CA LEU A 155 -1.01 8.89 2.77
C LEU A 155 -0.92 8.15 4.10
N THR A 156 0.16 7.41 4.34
CA THR A 156 0.39 6.72 5.62
C THR A 156 0.60 7.70 6.75
N ILE A 157 1.40 8.75 6.56
CA ILE A 157 1.59 9.81 7.57
C ILE A 157 0.24 10.46 7.93
N ILE A 158 -0.60 10.72 6.93
CA ILE A 158 -1.94 11.28 7.16
C ILE A 158 -2.84 10.27 7.90
N SER A 159 -2.78 8.98 7.53
CA SER A 159 -3.51 7.91 8.21
C SER A 159 -3.14 7.82 9.68
N ASP A 160 -1.85 7.83 10.00
CA ASP A 160 -1.33 7.77 11.36
C ASP A 160 -1.78 8.98 12.18
N ALA A 161 -1.65 10.18 11.62
CA ALA A 161 -2.10 11.40 12.26
C ALA A 161 -3.62 11.37 12.54
N CYS A 162 -4.43 10.93 11.57
CA CYS A 162 -5.88 10.78 11.74
C CYS A 162 -6.22 9.68 12.76
N GLY A 163 -5.48 8.56 12.78
CA GLY A 163 -5.69 7.49 13.74
C GLY A 163 -5.36 7.93 15.18
N ILE A 164 -4.25 8.62 15.38
CA ILE A 164 -3.91 9.20 16.69
C ILE A 164 -4.96 10.25 17.11
N ALA A 165 -5.43 11.09 16.19
CA ALA A 165 -6.49 12.04 16.46
C ALA A 165 -7.82 11.35 16.83
N GLY A 166 -8.21 10.27 16.15
CA GLY A 166 -9.37 9.45 16.47
C GLY A 166 -9.25 8.78 17.84
N GLY A 167 -8.08 8.24 18.16
CA GLY A 167 -7.78 7.70 19.49
C GLY A 167 -7.86 8.74 20.59
N ALA A 168 -7.30 9.93 20.35
CA ALA A 168 -7.40 11.06 21.28
C ALA A 168 -8.85 11.51 21.47
N PHE A 169 -9.63 11.61 20.39
CA PHE A 169 -11.04 11.97 20.46
C PHE A 169 -11.83 11.04 21.41
N VAL A 170 -11.69 9.74 21.25
CA VAL A 170 -12.34 8.75 22.11
C VAL A 170 -11.82 8.80 23.55
N SER A 171 -10.51 8.90 23.70
CA SER A 171 -9.87 8.94 25.03
C SER A 171 -10.34 10.14 25.87
N VAL A 172 -10.51 11.30 25.25
CA VAL A 172 -10.96 12.51 25.94
C VAL A 172 -12.48 12.50 26.18
N THR A 173 -13.27 12.16 25.14
CA THR A 173 -14.74 12.28 25.20
C THR A 173 -15.39 11.15 25.99
N LEU A 174 -15.01 9.91 25.74
CA LEU A 174 -15.64 8.71 26.33
C LEU A 174 -14.91 8.22 27.57
N LEU A 175 -13.58 8.18 27.55
CA LEU A 175 -12.78 7.67 28.67
C LEU A 175 -12.45 8.76 29.71
N LYS A 176 -12.74 10.02 29.41
CA LYS A 176 -12.48 11.19 30.25
C LYS A 176 -11.00 11.33 30.68
N LEU A 177 -10.10 10.83 29.85
CA LEU A 177 -8.66 11.01 30.05
C LEU A 177 -8.24 12.44 29.73
N ASN A 178 -7.20 12.92 30.38
CA ASN A 178 -6.62 14.20 30.02
C ASN A 178 -5.91 14.13 28.66
N ALA A 179 -6.25 15.03 27.73
CA ALA A 179 -5.63 15.09 26.42
C ALA A 179 -4.10 15.22 26.49
N GLY A 180 -3.60 16.04 27.43
CA GLY A 180 -2.16 16.19 27.66
C GLY A 180 -1.48 14.88 28.03
N THR A 181 -2.11 14.07 28.87
CA THR A 181 -1.60 12.74 29.25
C THR A 181 -1.56 11.80 28.04
N PHE A 182 -2.64 11.78 27.24
CA PHE A 182 -2.70 10.93 26.04
C PHE A 182 -1.57 11.22 25.06
N PHE A 183 -1.38 12.48 24.69
CA PHE A 183 -0.32 12.88 23.73
C PHE A 183 1.07 12.74 24.36
N HIS A 184 1.24 13.03 25.63
CA HIS A 184 2.53 12.90 26.31
C HIS A 184 2.97 11.43 26.38
N THR A 185 2.10 10.51 26.78
CA THR A 185 2.43 9.07 26.85
C THR A 185 2.71 8.52 25.44
N GLY A 186 1.89 8.88 24.43
CA GLY A 186 2.11 8.50 23.05
C GLY A 186 3.45 9.01 22.51
N TYR A 187 3.79 10.27 22.75
CA TYR A 187 5.07 10.82 22.27
C TYR A 187 6.29 10.22 22.96
N MET A 188 6.23 10.03 24.29
CA MET A 188 7.36 9.52 25.06
C MET A 188 7.65 8.03 24.77
N SER A 189 6.67 7.26 24.30
CA SER A 189 6.85 5.85 23.97
C SER A 189 7.50 5.63 22.60
N LEU A 190 7.43 6.63 21.70
CA LEU A 190 7.96 6.52 20.35
C LEU A 190 9.48 6.67 20.34
N VAL A 191 10.14 5.65 19.81
CA VAL A 191 11.58 5.66 19.55
C VAL A 191 11.82 5.90 18.05
N HIS A 192 12.95 6.48 17.70
CA HIS A 192 13.31 6.73 16.29
C HIS A 192 13.17 5.49 15.40
N GLY A 193 13.48 4.30 15.93
CA GLY A 193 13.30 3.03 15.22
C GLY A 193 11.87 2.74 14.80
N ASP A 194 10.88 3.06 15.67
CA ASP A 194 9.46 2.82 15.41
C ASP A 194 8.95 3.68 14.24
N ILE A 195 9.39 4.94 14.18
CA ILE A 195 9.03 5.85 13.09
C ILE A 195 9.67 5.40 11.77
N ILE A 196 10.94 4.97 11.80
CA ILE A 196 11.63 4.47 10.61
C ILE A 196 10.93 3.20 10.08
N GLU A 197 10.57 2.27 10.97
CA GLU A 197 9.83 1.06 10.62
C GLU A 197 8.49 1.41 9.94
N GLY A 198 7.69 2.28 10.54
CA GLY A 198 6.40 2.69 10.00
C GLY A 198 6.50 3.41 8.65
N LEU A 199 7.58 4.16 8.39
CA LEU A 199 7.77 4.90 7.14
C LEU A 199 8.42 4.08 6.01
N ILE A 200 9.12 3.01 6.33
CA ILE A 200 9.72 2.11 5.33
C ILE A 200 8.65 1.20 4.70
N LYS A 201 7.71 0.67 5.49
CA LYS A 201 6.65 -0.25 5.04
C LYS A 201 5.82 0.29 3.86
N PRO A 202 5.35 1.56 3.86
CA PRO A 202 4.61 2.13 2.74
C PRO A 202 5.39 2.16 1.42
N LEU A 203 6.71 2.30 1.46
CA LEU A 203 7.54 2.31 0.24
C LEU A 203 7.48 0.95 -0.47
N PHE A 204 7.59 -0.14 0.28
CA PHE A 204 7.44 -1.48 -0.26
C PHE A 204 6.01 -1.77 -0.73
N SER A 205 5.01 -1.37 0.07
CA SER A 205 3.60 -1.54 -0.30
C SER A 205 3.26 -0.76 -1.56
N GLY A 206 3.75 0.48 -1.71
CA GLY A 206 3.59 1.29 -2.91
C GLY A 206 4.21 0.66 -4.15
N PHE A 207 5.41 0.08 -3.99
CA PHE A 207 6.07 -0.66 -5.06
C PHE A 207 5.23 -1.87 -5.51
N ILE A 208 4.72 -2.67 -4.57
CA ILE A 208 3.87 -3.83 -4.85
C ILE A 208 2.59 -3.42 -5.56
N ILE A 209 1.86 -2.43 -5.05
CA ILE A 209 0.59 -1.96 -5.63
C ILE A 209 0.78 -1.57 -7.09
N ALA A 210 1.78 -0.75 -7.38
CA ALA A 210 2.03 -0.27 -8.73
C ALA A 210 2.46 -1.39 -9.68
N THR A 211 3.41 -2.22 -9.27
CA THR A 211 3.95 -3.27 -10.13
C THR A 211 2.95 -4.39 -10.39
N VAL A 212 2.21 -4.82 -9.36
CA VAL A 212 1.19 -5.87 -9.49
C VAL A 212 0.00 -5.37 -10.31
N GLY A 213 -0.51 -4.16 -10.03
CA GLY A 213 -1.60 -3.57 -10.80
C GLY A 213 -1.25 -3.43 -12.29
N CYS A 214 -0.05 -2.92 -12.59
CA CYS A 214 0.42 -2.81 -13.96
C CYS A 214 0.67 -4.19 -14.62
N TYR A 215 1.20 -5.16 -13.90
CA TYR A 215 1.46 -6.50 -14.41
C TYR A 215 0.18 -7.20 -14.88
N TYR A 216 -0.85 -7.23 -14.01
CA TYR A 216 -2.12 -7.84 -14.38
C TYR A 216 -2.83 -7.07 -15.50
N GLY A 217 -2.76 -5.74 -15.50
CA GLY A 217 -3.30 -4.91 -16.58
C GLY A 217 -2.66 -5.22 -17.94
N LEU A 218 -1.33 -5.27 -18.00
CA LEU A 218 -0.59 -5.56 -19.24
C LEU A 218 -0.78 -6.99 -19.75
N LYS A 219 -1.13 -7.94 -18.87
CA LYS A 219 -1.41 -9.34 -19.23
C LYS A 219 -2.89 -9.63 -19.51
N THR A 220 -3.75 -8.63 -19.46
CA THR A 220 -5.18 -8.79 -19.72
C THR A 220 -5.44 -9.37 -21.11
N THR A 221 -6.30 -10.40 -21.17
CA THR A 221 -6.79 -11.04 -22.39
C THR A 221 -8.27 -11.36 -22.24
N GLY A 222 -9.00 -11.53 -23.34
CA GLY A 222 -10.41 -11.93 -23.30
C GLY A 222 -11.42 -10.77 -23.17
N GLY A 223 -11.05 -9.60 -23.66
CA GLY A 223 -11.96 -8.45 -23.77
C GLY A 223 -12.36 -7.86 -22.40
N THR A 224 -13.53 -7.26 -22.32
CA THR A 224 -14.06 -6.59 -21.10
C THR A 224 -14.17 -7.54 -19.90
N ARG A 225 -14.51 -8.82 -20.13
CA ARG A 225 -14.55 -9.83 -19.06
C ARG A 225 -13.15 -10.07 -18.50
N GLY A 226 -12.13 -10.10 -19.35
CA GLY A 226 -10.73 -10.23 -18.94
C GLY A 226 -10.26 -9.06 -18.10
N VAL A 227 -10.69 -7.83 -18.42
CA VAL A 227 -10.38 -6.63 -17.61
C VAL A 227 -10.92 -6.78 -16.19
N GLY A 228 -12.18 -7.19 -16.01
CA GLY A 228 -12.75 -7.45 -14.69
C GLY A 228 -12.02 -8.53 -13.90
N GLN A 229 -11.56 -9.59 -14.57
CA GLN A 229 -10.77 -10.64 -13.93
C GLN A 229 -9.38 -10.14 -13.51
N SER A 230 -8.71 -9.38 -14.35
CA SER A 230 -7.39 -8.81 -14.06
C SER A 230 -7.44 -7.83 -12.90
N THR A 231 -8.50 -7.02 -12.78
CA THR A 231 -8.69 -6.10 -11.64
C THR A 231 -8.80 -6.84 -10.32
N THR A 232 -9.62 -7.90 -10.27
CA THR A 232 -9.77 -8.72 -9.06
C THR A 232 -8.45 -9.42 -8.69
N GLN A 233 -7.77 -10.00 -9.67
CA GLN A 233 -6.47 -10.65 -9.45
C GLN A 233 -5.41 -9.67 -8.96
N ALA A 234 -5.37 -8.45 -9.49
CA ALA A 234 -4.44 -7.42 -9.07
C ALA A 234 -4.65 -7.05 -7.59
N VAL A 235 -5.90 -6.85 -7.16
CA VAL A 235 -6.21 -6.52 -5.76
C VAL A 235 -5.84 -7.67 -4.83
N VAL A 236 -6.25 -8.90 -5.15
CA VAL A 236 -5.96 -10.07 -4.30
C VAL A 236 -4.46 -10.30 -4.18
N ALA A 237 -3.74 -10.29 -5.31
CA ALA A 237 -2.30 -10.53 -5.32
C ALA A 237 -1.53 -9.43 -4.57
N SER A 238 -1.86 -8.15 -4.80
CA SER A 238 -1.20 -7.05 -4.08
C SER A 238 -1.50 -7.06 -2.58
N SER A 239 -2.75 -7.34 -2.17
CA SER A 239 -3.11 -7.42 -0.74
C SER A 239 -2.36 -8.54 -0.02
N VAL A 240 -2.27 -9.73 -0.62
CA VAL A 240 -1.51 -10.84 -0.05
C VAL A 240 -0.02 -10.50 0.07
N LEU A 241 0.56 -9.90 -0.98
CA LEU A 241 1.96 -9.49 -0.98
C LEU A 241 2.25 -8.38 0.02
N ILE A 242 1.33 -7.42 0.21
CA ILE A 242 1.47 -6.37 1.23
C ILE A 242 1.57 -6.98 2.62
N ILE A 243 0.67 -7.87 2.99
CA ILE A 243 0.70 -8.54 4.31
C ILE A 243 1.98 -9.35 4.49
N LEU A 244 2.42 -10.06 3.43
CA LEU A 244 3.64 -10.84 3.48
C LEU A 244 4.88 -9.97 3.68
N ILE A 245 5.00 -8.88 2.91
CA ILE A 245 6.16 -7.99 3.01
C ILE A 245 6.16 -7.22 4.32
N ASP A 246 4.99 -6.85 4.82
CA ASP A 246 4.84 -6.20 6.11
C ASP A 246 5.42 -7.08 7.23
N PHE A 247 5.02 -8.35 7.28
CA PHE A 247 5.59 -9.33 8.21
C PHE A 247 7.11 -9.46 8.08
N LEU A 248 7.63 -9.55 6.83
CA LEU A 248 9.07 -9.68 6.61
C LEU A 248 9.84 -8.43 7.04
N VAL A 249 9.31 -7.24 6.77
CA VAL A 249 9.92 -5.97 7.17
C VAL A 249 9.92 -5.84 8.70
N THR A 250 8.80 -6.15 9.35
CA THR A 250 8.71 -6.17 10.82
C THR A 250 9.75 -7.12 11.43
N GLN A 251 9.83 -8.36 10.92
CA GLN A 251 10.81 -9.34 11.40
C GLN A 251 12.25 -8.86 11.24
N LEU A 252 12.54 -8.23 10.10
CA LEU A 252 13.86 -7.66 9.82
C LEU A 252 14.18 -6.50 10.76
N MET A 253 13.22 -5.60 11.01
CA MET A 253 13.39 -4.45 11.90
C MET A 253 13.59 -4.88 13.35
N ILE A 254 12.85 -5.89 13.84
CA ILE A 254 13.08 -6.48 15.15
C ILE A 254 14.51 -7.04 15.24
N GLY A 255 15.01 -7.69 14.19
CA GLY A 255 16.38 -8.20 14.15
C GLY A 255 17.45 -7.10 14.20
N ILE A 256 17.19 -5.94 13.60
CA ILE A 256 18.14 -4.81 13.54
C ILE A 256 18.11 -3.96 14.82
N PHE A 257 16.90 -3.63 15.29
CA PHE A 257 16.73 -2.71 16.42
C PHE A 257 16.54 -3.43 17.77
N GLY A 258 16.44 -4.77 17.79
CA GLY A 258 16.38 -5.59 19.02
C GLY A 258 15.09 -5.45 19.81
N ARG A 259 14.00 -5.00 19.19
CA ARG A 259 12.70 -4.77 19.85
C ARG A 259 11.56 -5.34 19.02
#